data_8debd59d5fddb3faf24a48f5b78173d5
#
_entry.id   8debd59d5fddb3faf24a48f5b78173d5
#
_cell.length_a   1.000
_cell.length_b   1.000
_cell.length_c   1.000
_cell.angle_alpha   90.00
_cell.angle_beta   90.00
_cell.angle_gamma   90.00
#
_symmetry.space_group_name_H-M   'P 1'
#
loop_
_entity.id
_entity.type
_entity.pdbx_description
1 polymer ?
#
loop_
_entity_poly.entity_id
_entity_poly.type
_entity_poly.pdbx_seq_one_letter_code
_entity_poly.pdbx_strand_id
1 'polypeptide(L)'
;MWILLAMMSALLLGIYDVFKKKSLSDNAVIPVLSISIFFSFLLFLPLLIASGFDGAKDNLGDFYIPFVDGATHFKIFLKAVIVLCSWICAYFGMKHIPITIFSPIRATQPIWTVLVAVVIFNECLSWIQSLAIAITLISFFAFSQVGKKEGVSW
;
A
#
# COMPACT_ATOMS: atom_id res chain seq x y z
N MET A 1 5.48 23.38 1.15
CA MET A 1 4.76 22.59 0.12
C MET A 1 4.68 21.09 0.47
N TRP A 2 5.77 20.42 0.83
CA TRP A 2 5.79 18.98 1.12
C TRP A 2 4.83 18.55 2.23
N ILE A 3 4.75 19.29 3.33
CA ILE A 3 3.86 18.98 4.47
C ILE A 3 2.39 19.02 4.04
N LEU A 4 2.01 20.00 3.26
CA LEU A 4 0.64 20.17 2.78
C LEU A 4 0.24 19.03 1.83
N LEU A 5 1.14 18.64 0.92
CA LEU A 5 0.94 17.48 0.04
C LEU A 5 0.83 16.17 0.84
N ALA A 6 1.66 16.00 1.87
CA ALA A 6 1.60 14.82 2.75
C ALA A 6 0.28 14.76 3.52
N MET A 7 -0.21 15.89 4.04
CA MET A 7 -1.51 15.94 4.73
C MET A 7 -2.68 15.64 3.78
N MET A 8 -2.68 16.21 2.57
CA MET A 8 -3.69 15.88 1.56
C MET A 8 -3.65 14.41 1.16
N SER A 9 -2.47 13.84 0.96
CA SER A 9 -2.30 12.42 0.65
C SER A 9 -2.84 11.54 1.77
N ALA A 10 -2.54 11.85 3.03
CA ALA A 10 -3.03 11.10 4.18
C ALA A 10 -4.56 11.16 4.30
N LEU A 11 -5.15 12.34 4.05
CA LEU A 11 -6.60 12.53 4.08
C LEU A 11 -7.28 11.72 2.97
N LEU A 12 -6.77 11.80 1.75
CA LEU A 12 -7.30 11.03 0.62
C LEU A 12 -7.18 9.52 0.85
N LEU A 13 -6.07 9.06 1.44
CA LEU A 13 -5.86 7.66 1.78
C LEU A 13 -6.87 7.19 2.84
N GLY A 14 -7.13 8.02 3.86
CA GLY A 14 -8.16 7.72 4.87
C GLY A 14 -9.56 7.61 4.28
N ILE A 15 -9.94 8.53 3.42
CA ILE A 15 -11.22 8.50 2.68
C ILE A 15 -11.30 7.24 1.82
N TYR A 16 -10.24 6.91 1.07
CA TYR A 16 -10.15 5.70 0.26
C TYR A 16 -10.37 4.43 1.10
N ASP A 17 -9.74 4.32 2.27
CA ASP A 17 -9.88 3.14 3.13
C ASP A 17 -11.32 2.99 3.68
N VAL A 18 -12.02 4.10 3.98
CA VAL A 18 -13.42 4.10 4.40
C VAL A 18 -14.33 3.60 3.27
N PHE A 19 -14.18 4.14 2.05
CA PHE A 19 -14.96 3.69 0.90
C PHE A 19 -14.69 2.23 0.56
N LYS A 20 -13.44 1.81 0.63
CA LYS A 20 -13.02 0.43 0.42
C LYS A 20 -13.67 -0.51 1.43
N LYS A 21 -13.67 -0.16 2.71
CA LYS A 21 -14.35 -0.94 3.76
C LYS A 21 -15.84 -1.03 3.50
N LYS A 22 -16.48 0.08 3.14
CA LYS A 22 -17.93 0.11 2.81
C LYS A 22 -18.24 -0.77 1.60
N SER A 23 -17.42 -0.74 0.57
CA SER A 23 -17.60 -1.60 -0.62
C SER A 23 -17.47 -3.08 -0.31
N LEU A 24 -16.72 -3.44 0.74
CA LEU A 24 -16.49 -4.84 1.14
C LEU A 24 -17.54 -5.37 2.11
N SER A 25 -18.36 -4.52 2.76
CA SER A 25 -19.29 -4.93 3.81
C SER A 25 -20.29 -5.97 3.31
N ASP A 26 -20.88 -5.75 2.14
CA ASP A 26 -21.96 -6.58 1.59
C ASP A 26 -21.56 -7.30 0.29
N ASN A 27 -20.33 -7.14 -0.17
CA ASN A 27 -19.85 -7.68 -1.43
C ASN A 27 -18.74 -8.74 -1.22
N ALA A 28 -18.59 -9.62 -2.21
CA ALA A 28 -17.48 -10.56 -2.25
C ALA A 28 -16.15 -9.83 -2.49
N VAL A 29 -15.09 -10.29 -1.84
CA VAL A 29 -13.76 -9.65 -1.87
C VAL A 29 -13.17 -9.61 -3.28
N ILE A 30 -13.23 -10.75 -3.98
CA ILE A 30 -12.57 -10.89 -5.30
C ILE A 30 -13.18 -9.96 -6.36
N PRO A 31 -14.52 -9.85 -6.52
CA PRO A 31 -15.11 -8.90 -7.46
C PRO A 31 -14.74 -7.44 -7.16
N VAL A 32 -14.77 -7.03 -5.88
CA VAL A 32 -14.43 -5.66 -5.49
C VAL A 32 -12.98 -5.35 -5.81
N LEU A 33 -12.06 -6.28 -5.52
CA LEU A 33 -10.65 -6.15 -5.86
C LEU A 33 -10.45 -6.09 -7.38
N SER A 34 -11.11 -6.99 -8.14
CA SER A 34 -11.00 -7.04 -9.60
C SER A 34 -11.47 -5.75 -10.26
N ILE A 35 -12.61 -5.21 -9.83
CA ILE A 35 -13.13 -3.94 -10.32
C ILE A 35 -12.15 -2.81 -10.01
N SER A 36 -11.60 -2.77 -8.80
CA SER A 36 -10.63 -1.76 -8.39
C SER A 36 -9.36 -1.78 -9.26
N ILE A 37 -8.83 -2.98 -9.54
CA ILE A 37 -7.66 -3.16 -10.42
C ILE A 37 -7.99 -2.76 -11.85
N PHE A 38 -9.18 -3.16 -12.36
CA PHE A 38 -9.62 -2.83 -13.71
C PHE A 38 -9.72 -1.31 -13.92
N PHE A 39 -10.34 -0.59 -12.99
CA PHE A 39 -10.41 0.88 -13.08
C PHE A 39 -9.03 1.53 -12.98
N SER A 40 -8.15 1.01 -12.13
CA SER A 40 -6.77 1.50 -12.04
C SER A 40 -6.02 1.29 -13.36
N PHE A 41 -6.16 0.12 -13.98
CA PHE A 41 -5.59 -0.15 -15.30
C PHE A 41 -6.14 0.81 -16.38
N LEU A 42 -7.46 1.02 -16.41
CA LEU A 42 -8.11 1.90 -17.37
C LEU A 42 -7.60 3.35 -17.24
N LEU A 43 -7.30 3.79 -16.01
CA LEU A 43 -6.80 5.13 -15.73
C LEU A 43 -5.35 5.31 -16.23
N PHE A 44 -4.52 4.27 -16.15
CA PHE A 44 -3.14 4.29 -16.65
C PHE A 44 -3.00 3.96 -18.14
N LEU A 45 -4.03 3.39 -18.75
CA LEU A 45 -4.02 2.98 -20.15
C LEU A 45 -3.69 4.13 -21.12
N PRO A 46 -4.25 5.36 -21.00
CA PRO A 46 -3.90 6.48 -21.86
C PRO A 46 -2.42 6.85 -21.79
N LEU A 47 -1.84 6.78 -20.59
CA LEU A 47 -0.41 7.07 -20.38
C LEU A 47 0.47 6.02 -21.05
N LEU A 48 0.09 4.76 -20.96
CA LEU A 48 0.78 3.65 -21.61
C LEU A 48 0.73 3.77 -23.14
N ILE A 49 -0.43 4.13 -23.70
CA ILE A 49 -0.58 4.38 -25.15
C ILE A 49 0.25 5.59 -25.56
N ALA A 50 0.18 6.70 -24.82
CA ALA A 50 0.95 7.91 -25.10
C ALA A 50 2.46 7.67 -25.10
N SER A 51 2.95 6.78 -24.22
CA SER A 51 4.37 6.41 -24.14
C SER A 51 4.86 5.58 -25.34
N GLY A 52 3.94 5.01 -26.15
CA GLY A 52 4.27 4.25 -27.35
C GLY A 52 4.52 5.10 -28.61
N PHE A 53 4.27 6.41 -28.56
CA PHE A 53 4.48 7.29 -29.72
C PHE A 53 5.90 7.85 -29.75
N ASP A 54 6.40 8.10 -30.98
CA ASP A 54 7.69 8.76 -31.19
C ASP A 54 7.68 10.17 -30.58
N GLY A 55 8.72 10.52 -29.82
CA GLY A 55 8.79 11.79 -29.10
C GLY A 55 8.07 11.82 -27.74
N ALA A 56 7.49 10.71 -27.30
CA ALA A 56 6.79 10.62 -26.01
C ALA A 56 7.69 10.97 -24.82
N LYS A 57 8.98 10.66 -24.89
CA LYS A 57 9.95 10.96 -23.83
C LYS A 57 10.07 12.46 -23.54
N ASP A 58 10.07 13.28 -24.59
CA ASP A 58 10.22 14.74 -24.48
C ASP A 58 8.91 15.41 -24.02
N ASN A 59 7.76 14.82 -24.39
CA ASN A 59 6.43 15.37 -24.06
C ASN A 59 5.93 14.93 -22.67
N LEU A 60 6.20 13.68 -22.26
CA LEU A 60 5.72 13.14 -20.98
C LEU A 60 6.72 13.32 -19.82
N GLY A 61 7.99 13.63 -20.09
CA GLY A 61 9.00 13.82 -19.05
C GLY A 61 9.05 12.65 -18.06
N ASP A 62 8.78 12.94 -16.79
CA ASP A 62 8.81 11.95 -15.69
C ASP A 62 7.68 10.88 -15.79
N PHE A 63 6.66 11.08 -16.60
CA PHE A 63 5.58 10.12 -16.82
C PHE A 63 5.83 9.17 -17.99
N TYR A 64 6.96 9.29 -18.66
CA TYR A 64 7.30 8.38 -19.76
C TYR A 64 7.57 6.96 -19.25
N ILE A 65 6.94 5.98 -19.89
CA ILE A 65 7.10 4.55 -19.58
C ILE A 65 8.06 3.95 -20.63
N PRO A 66 9.32 3.65 -20.26
CA PRO A 66 10.29 3.09 -21.20
C PRO A 66 9.97 1.65 -21.54
N PHE A 67 10.28 1.24 -22.77
CA PHE A 67 10.30 -0.16 -23.12
C PHE A 67 11.46 -0.86 -22.40
N VAL A 68 11.17 -1.99 -21.79
CA VAL A 68 12.14 -2.78 -21.04
C VAL A 68 12.31 -4.17 -21.67
N ASP A 69 13.43 -4.81 -21.39
CA ASP A 69 13.76 -6.16 -21.86
C ASP A 69 12.85 -7.24 -21.23
N GLY A 70 12.84 -8.43 -21.81
CA GLY A 70 12.01 -9.54 -21.36
C GLY A 70 12.32 -10.01 -19.93
N ALA A 71 13.59 -9.93 -19.50
CA ALA A 71 13.99 -10.28 -18.15
C ALA A 71 13.38 -9.32 -17.11
N THR A 72 13.34 -8.04 -17.44
CA THR A 72 12.70 -7.01 -16.60
C THR A 72 11.19 -7.21 -16.56
N HIS A 73 10.54 -7.54 -17.69
CA HIS A 73 9.11 -7.88 -17.71
C HIS A 73 8.79 -9.06 -16.79
N PHE A 74 9.63 -10.11 -16.77
CA PHE A 74 9.45 -11.25 -15.88
C PHE A 74 9.55 -10.85 -14.40
N LYS A 75 10.50 -9.99 -14.04
CA LYS A 75 10.64 -9.46 -12.68
C LYS A 75 9.41 -8.63 -12.28
N ILE A 76 8.90 -7.79 -13.19
CA ILE A 76 7.68 -7.00 -12.97
C ILE A 76 6.48 -7.93 -12.76
N PHE A 77 6.34 -8.96 -13.58
CA PHE A 77 5.27 -9.96 -13.43
C PHE A 77 5.33 -10.66 -12.08
N LEU A 78 6.51 -11.15 -11.67
CA LEU A 78 6.69 -11.80 -10.37
C LEU A 78 6.32 -10.87 -9.22
N LYS A 79 6.79 -9.61 -9.27
CA LYS A 79 6.40 -8.57 -8.30
C LYS A 79 4.89 -8.35 -8.28
N ALA A 80 4.23 -8.27 -9.44
CA ALA A 80 2.79 -8.07 -9.54
C ALA A 80 2.01 -9.22 -8.89
N VAL A 81 2.43 -10.47 -9.08
CA VAL A 81 1.82 -11.65 -8.44
C VAL A 81 1.95 -11.57 -6.91
N ILE A 82 3.13 -11.26 -6.39
CA ILE A 82 3.36 -11.13 -4.93
C ILE A 82 2.47 -10.01 -4.34
N VAL A 83 2.42 -8.87 -5.00
CA VAL A 83 1.60 -7.73 -4.57
C VAL A 83 0.11 -8.09 -4.62
N LEU A 84 -0.34 -8.77 -5.67
CA LEU A 84 -1.73 -9.21 -5.80
C LEU A 84 -2.13 -10.17 -4.65
N CYS A 85 -1.29 -11.15 -4.34
CA CYS A 85 -1.52 -12.05 -3.20
C CYS A 85 -1.62 -11.27 -1.88
N SER A 86 -0.73 -10.32 -1.66
CA SER A 86 -0.76 -9.44 -0.48
C SER A 86 -2.06 -8.62 -0.42
N TRP A 87 -2.52 -8.09 -1.55
CA TRP A 87 -3.78 -7.34 -1.61
C TRP A 87 -4.99 -8.21 -1.34
N ILE A 88 -5.03 -9.44 -1.87
CA ILE A 88 -6.10 -10.39 -1.57
C ILE A 88 -6.19 -10.60 -0.05
N CYS A 89 -5.07 -10.92 0.61
CA CYS A 89 -5.03 -11.09 2.07
C CYS A 89 -5.50 -9.82 2.81
N ALA A 90 -5.04 -8.64 2.38
CA ALA A 90 -5.42 -7.38 2.99
C ALA A 90 -6.92 -7.05 2.83
N TYR A 91 -7.51 -7.36 1.68
CA TYR A 91 -8.94 -7.16 1.45
C TYR A 91 -9.79 -8.13 2.27
N PHE A 92 -9.37 -9.39 2.41
CA PHE A 92 -10.04 -10.33 3.31
C PHE A 92 -9.94 -9.87 4.76
N GLY A 93 -8.76 -9.42 5.20
CA GLY A 93 -8.58 -8.84 6.53
C GLY A 93 -9.49 -7.62 6.75
N MET A 94 -9.53 -6.69 5.80
CA MET A 94 -10.39 -5.50 5.89
C MET A 94 -11.88 -5.85 5.91
N LYS A 95 -12.31 -6.92 5.24
CA LYS A 95 -13.69 -7.37 5.26
C LYS A 95 -14.12 -7.85 6.64
N HIS A 96 -13.31 -8.67 7.31
CA HIS A 96 -13.69 -9.37 8.54
C HIS A 96 -13.31 -8.61 9.81
N ILE A 97 -12.31 -7.72 9.75
CA ILE A 97 -11.82 -6.98 10.91
C ILE A 97 -12.38 -5.54 10.90
N PRO A 98 -12.82 -4.97 12.03
CA PRO A 98 -13.20 -3.56 12.12
C PRO A 98 -12.07 -2.64 11.66
N ILE A 99 -12.42 -1.53 11.00
CA ILE A 99 -11.44 -0.59 10.45
C ILE A 99 -10.55 0.03 11.54
N THR A 100 -11.10 0.18 12.74
CA THR A 100 -10.37 0.69 13.92
C THR A 100 -9.22 -0.20 14.35
N ILE A 101 -9.30 -1.50 14.06
CA ILE A 101 -8.26 -2.49 14.36
C ILE A 101 -7.36 -2.70 13.13
N PHE A 102 -7.95 -2.78 11.94
CA PHE A 102 -7.22 -2.99 10.71
C PHE A 102 -6.23 -1.85 10.40
N SER A 103 -6.64 -0.60 10.62
CA SER A 103 -5.80 0.57 10.33
C SER A 103 -4.50 0.60 11.15
N PRO A 104 -4.51 0.41 12.47
CA PRO A 104 -3.27 0.29 13.25
C PRO A 104 -2.37 -0.88 12.84
N ILE A 105 -2.96 -2.04 12.52
CA ILE A 105 -2.17 -3.19 12.04
C ILE A 105 -1.45 -2.82 10.74
N ARG A 106 -2.14 -2.16 9.81
CA ARG A 106 -1.55 -1.69 8.56
C ARG A 106 -0.45 -0.64 8.80
N ALA A 107 -0.59 0.20 9.83
CA ALA A 107 0.41 1.20 10.19
C ALA A 107 1.75 0.57 10.68
N THR A 108 1.79 -0.72 11.04
CA THR A 108 3.03 -1.42 11.35
C THR A 108 3.83 -1.85 10.11
N GLN A 109 3.27 -1.72 8.91
CA GLN A 109 3.91 -2.15 7.66
C GLN A 109 5.33 -1.61 7.47
N PRO A 110 5.66 -0.34 7.76
CA PRO A 110 7.03 0.17 7.65
C PRO A 110 8.03 -0.58 8.54
N ILE A 111 7.59 -1.07 9.71
CA ILE A 111 8.46 -1.82 10.63
C ILE A 111 8.91 -3.13 9.99
N TRP A 112 7.99 -3.87 9.39
CA TRP A 112 8.29 -5.12 8.69
C TRP A 112 9.20 -4.88 7.48
N THR A 113 8.98 -3.79 6.75
CA THR A 113 9.85 -3.41 5.62
C THR A 113 11.27 -3.16 6.08
N VAL A 114 11.45 -2.42 7.18
CA VAL A 114 12.79 -2.14 7.73
C VAL A 114 13.44 -3.41 8.29
N LEU A 115 12.69 -4.27 8.98
CA LEU A 115 13.22 -5.54 9.47
C LEU A 115 13.76 -6.40 8.33
N VAL A 116 13.00 -6.51 7.24
CA VAL A 116 13.43 -7.25 6.03
C VAL A 116 14.66 -6.60 5.40
N ALA A 117 14.70 -5.27 5.31
CA ALA A 117 15.85 -4.54 4.78
C ALA A 117 17.14 -4.83 5.58
N VAL A 118 17.05 -4.80 6.91
CA VAL A 118 18.20 -5.12 7.78
C VAL A 118 18.65 -6.57 7.66
N VAL A 119 17.69 -7.52 7.69
CA VAL A 119 18.03 -8.95 7.73
C VAL A 119 18.48 -9.48 6.37
N ILE A 120 17.85 -9.05 5.27
CA ILE A 120 18.14 -9.58 3.93
C ILE A 120 19.22 -8.76 3.22
N PHE A 121 19.17 -7.43 3.34
CA PHE A 121 20.09 -6.54 2.63
C PHE A 121 21.27 -6.06 3.49
N ASN A 122 21.35 -6.48 4.76
CA ASN A 122 22.40 -6.07 5.71
C ASN A 122 22.51 -4.54 5.84
N GLU A 123 21.39 -3.82 5.69
CA GLU A 123 21.38 -2.37 5.84
C GLU A 123 21.56 -1.98 7.32
N CYS A 124 22.46 -1.06 7.59
CA CYS A 124 22.67 -0.53 8.93
C CYS A 124 21.64 0.57 9.21
N LEU A 125 20.83 0.39 10.25
CA LEU A 125 19.93 1.43 10.70
C LEU A 125 20.69 2.57 11.38
N SER A 126 20.33 3.80 11.02
CA SER A 126 20.74 4.98 11.80
C SER A 126 20.07 4.94 13.19
N TRP A 127 20.73 5.53 14.17
CA TRP A 127 20.18 5.67 15.54
C TRP A 127 18.76 6.29 15.54
N ILE A 128 18.54 7.31 14.71
CA ILE A 128 17.24 7.99 14.58
C ILE A 128 16.16 7.03 14.03
N GLN A 129 16.50 6.19 13.06
CA GLN A 129 15.58 5.20 12.50
C GLN A 129 15.22 4.13 13.53
N SER A 130 16.19 3.65 14.30
CA SER A 130 15.96 2.68 15.39
C SER A 130 15.02 3.25 16.45
N LEU A 131 15.21 4.52 16.81
CA LEU A 131 14.38 5.22 17.79
C LEU A 131 12.96 5.43 17.25
N ALA A 132 12.80 5.78 15.99
CA ALA A 132 11.48 5.90 15.34
C ALA A 132 10.72 4.58 15.34
N ILE A 133 11.38 3.46 15.05
CA ILE A 133 10.79 2.12 15.09
C ILE A 133 10.35 1.78 16.51
N ALA A 134 11.20 2.03 17.52
CA ALA A 134 10.88 1.76 18.91
C ALA A 134 9.64 2.56 19.38
N ILE A 135 9.56 3.85 19.06
CA ILE A 135 8.39 4.69 19.36
C ILE A 135 7.14 4.14 18.68
N THR A 136 7.23 3.73 17.42
CA THR A 136 6.08 3.17 16.68
C THR A 136 5.59 1.87 17.33
N LEU A 137 6.50 0.97 17.72
CA LEU A 137 6.16 -0.28 18.41
C LEU A 137 5.49 -0.02 19.76
N ILE A 138 6.02 0.90 20.55
CA ILE A 138 5.44 1.27 21.86
C ILE A 138 4.04 1.86 21.68
N SER A 139 3.87 2.76 20.70
CA SER A 139 2.58 3.36 20.40
C SER A 139 1.55 2.31 19.95
N PHE A 140 1.96 1.35 19.14
CA PHE A 140 1.10 0.25 18.70
C PHE A 140 0.71 -0.67 19.86
N PHE A 141 1.66 -1.00 20.75
CA PHE A 141 1.38 -1.79 21.94
C PHE A 141 0.40 -1.07 22.88
N ALA A 142 0.62 0.22 23.13
CA ALA A 142 -0.28 1.03 23.93
C ALA A 142 -1.70 1.07 23.33
N PHE A 143 -1.81 1.25 22.02
CA PHE A 143 -3.10 1.22 21.32
C PHE A 143 -3.80 -0.14 21.44
N SER A 144 -3.06 -1.24 21.31
CA SER A 144 -3.59 -2.60 21.47
C SER A 144 -4.17 -2.83 22.88
N GLN A 145 -3.57 -2.25 23.93
CA GLN A 145 -4.07 -2.35 25.29
C GLN A 145 -5.38 -1.58 25.51
N VAL A 146 -5.54 -0.43 24.86
CA VAL A 146 -6.78 0.36 24.92
C VAL A 146 -7.93 -0.42 24.26
N GLY A 147 -7.70 -1.03 23.09
CA GLY A 147 -8.72 -1.84 22.40
C GLY A 147 -9.23 -3.01 23.25
N LYS A 148 -8.39 -3.63 24.06
CA LYS A 148 -8.82 -4.68 25.02
C LYS A 148 -9.75 -4.15 26.11
N LYS A 149 -9.54 -2.92 26.59
CA LYS A 149 -10.38 -2.31 27.64
C LYS A 149 -11.76 -1.91 27.13
N GLU A 150 -11.92 -1.64 25.85
CA GLU A 150 -13.20 -1.28 25.24
C GLU A 150 -14.07 -2.49 24.85
N GLY A 151 -13.71 -3.70 25.28
CA GLY A 151 -14.55 -4.89 25.14
C GLY A 151 -14.64 -5.43 23.71
N VAL A 152 -13.71 -5.11 22.84
CA VAL A 152 -13.60 -5.75 21.52
C VAL A 152 -13.12 -7.18 21.75
N SER A 153 -14.09 -8.13 21.81
CA SER A 153 -13.78 -9.57 21.82
C SER A 153 -13.20 -9.96 20.46
N TRP A 154 -12.02 -10.53 20.52
CA TRP A 154 -11.31 -11.09 19.35
C TRP A 154 -11.89 -12.45 18.97
#